data_28f406325d4d296a03db0fc0baa27537
#
_entry.id   28f406325d4d296a03db0fc0baa27537
#
_cell.length_a   1.000
_cell.length_b   1.000
_cell.length_c   1.000
_cell.angle_alpha   90.00
_cell.angle_beta   90.00
_cell.angle_gamma   90.00
#
_symmetry.space_group_name_H-M   'P 1'
#
loop_
_entity.id
_entity.type
_entity.pdbx_description
1 polymer ?
#
loop_
_entity_poly.entity_id
_entity_poly.type
_entity_poly.pdbx_seq_one_letter_code
_entity_poly.pdbx_strand_id
1 'polypeptide(L)'
;YGSAGRFLSPENLVGRSGSSFPPSAATVSGIFAAHYGNNAIQNLYLAGPFWGNTEEVKSEQQNFYVPTPLTYLIKNGELRHKLSWDDGKKGWFDQEDKAPNDKFDKGTWIAIADWKNPKKVEKSPWKFSPHLHPRLEADQRRVVRKQNTEDEEQQGSLFLENAVQMPQDTCLVYLSNHNLEPGWYRFGGEGHLVEISCVELNAENTKLLQQPIEKQFALITPGLWGSNRLSYRYPIKLQKGNPQKYQKEDPDNDNKFVWSQETLYTGRPIPFRYRLGHHKN
;
A
#
# COMPACT_ATOMS: atom_id res chain seq x y z
N TYR A 1 14.79 7.95 3.85
CA TYR A 1 13.97 7.67 2.66
C TYR A 1 13.07 8.85 2.37
N GLY A 2 13.17 9.40 1.15
CA GLY A 2 12.28 10.44 0.65
C GLY A 2 10.94 9.84 0.27
N SER A 3 9.86 10.39 0.80
CA SER A 3 8.50 10.03 0.41
C SER A 3 8.02 11.02 -0.65
N ALA A 4 8.59 10.92 -1.86
CA ALA A 4 8.12 11.71 -2.96
C ALA A 4 6.70 11.31 -3.32
N GLY A 5 5.78 12.25 -3.31
CA GLY A 5 4.51 12.12 -3.99
C GLY A 5 4.74 11.82 -5.48
N ARG A 6 3.70 11.54 -6.21
CA ARG A 6 3.76 11.12 -7.62
C ARG A 6 4.53 12.06 -8.56
N PHE A 7 4.81 13.28 -8.13
CA PHE A 7 5.58 14.29 -8.87
C PHE A 7 6.27 15.24 -7.89
N LEU A 8 7.59 15.25 -7.92
CA LEU A 8 8.35 16.41 -7.56
C LEU A 8 8.25 17.38 -8.75
N SER A 9 7.19 18.16 -8.82
CA SER A 9 7.13 19.25 -9.76
C SER A 9 7.55 20.52 -9.03
N PRO A 10 8.51 21.28 -9.54
CA PRO A 10 8.84 22.60 -9.01
C PRO A 10 7.65 23.59 -9.08
N GLU A 11 6.64 23.30 -9.90
CA GLU A 11 5.41 24.06 -10.00
C GLU A 11 4.51 23.90 -8.76
N ASN A 12 4.71 22.87 -7.97
CA ASN A 12 4.00 22.67 -6.70
C ASN A 12 4.71 23.37 -5.54
N LEU A 13 5.02 24.63 -5.67
CA LEU A 13 5.58 25.49 -4.61
C LEU A 13 4.68 25.63 -3.38
N VAL A 14 3.43 25.25 -3.50
CA VAL A 14 2.47 25.08 -2.40
C VAL A 14 2.23 23.60 -2.14
N GLY A 15 2.80 22.72 -2.97
CA GLY A 15 2.64 21.29 -2.91
C GLY A 15 3.64 20.67 -1.95
N ARG A 16 3.17 20.24 -0.82
CA ARG A 16 3.84 19.21 -0.03
C ARG A 16 3.98 17.99 -0.93
N SER A 17 5.20 17.44 -1.07
CA SER A 17 5.37 16.10 -1.60
C SER A 17 4.40 15.18 -0.84
N GLY A 18 3.59 14.41 -1.54
CA GLY A 18 2.62 13.56 -0.86
C GLY A 18 3.34 12.60 0.09
N SER A 19 2.72 12.30 1.22
CA SER A 19 3.20 11.30 2.16
C SER A 19 2.81 9.91 1.68
N SER A 20 3.50 9.37 0.67
CA SER A 20 3.24 8.03 0.12
C SER A 20 4.22 7.02 0.70
N PHE A 21 3.96 6.61 1.93
CA PHE A 21 4.74 5.57 2.59
C PHE A 21 3.81 4.66 3.40
N PRO A 22 4.06 3.35 3.47
CA PRO A 22 5.17 2.58 2.86
C PRO A 22 5.07 2.47 1.33
N PRO A 23 6.19 2.17 0.64
CA PRO A 23 6.18 1.93 -0.80
C PRO A 23 5.22 0.81 -1.20
N SER A 24 4.52 0.97 -2.31
CA SER A 24 3.61 -0.05 -2.80
C SER A 24 4.35 -1.30 -3.30
N ALA A 25 3.65 -2.44 -3.36
CA ALA A 25 4.17 -3.66 -3.97
C ALA A 25 4.63 -3.43 -5.42
N ALA A 26 3.96 -2.55 -6.17
CA ALA A 26 4.38 -2.15 -7.51
C ALA A 26 5.75 -1.46 -7.54
N THR A 27 6.12 -0.71 -6.51
CA THR A 27 7.46 -0.10 -6.42
C THR A 27 8.52 -1.17 -6.16
N VAL A 28 8.21 -2.15 -5.32
CA VAL A 28 9.11 -3.28 -5.03
C VAL A 28 9.27 -4.19 -6.25
N SER A 29 8.22 -4.39 -7.04
CA SER A 29 8.34 -5.20 -8.28
C SER A 29 9.37 -4.64 -9.26
N GLY A 30 9.64 -3.34 -9.21
CA GLY A 30 10.72 -2.71 -9.97
C GLY A 30 12.12 -3.24 -9.65
N ILE A 31 12.36 -3.69 -8.42
CA ILE A 31 13.64 -4.33 -8.04
C ILE A 31 13.77 -5.69 -8.73
N PHE A 32 12.70 -6.49 -8.72
CA PHE A 32 12.67 -7.78 -9.42
C PHE A 32 12.85 -7.60 -10.93
N ALA A 33 12.20 -6.61 -11.52
CA ALA A 33 12.34 -6.29 -12.94
C ALA A 33 13.77 -5.86 -13.30
N ALA A 34 14.42 -5.07 -12.45
CA ALA A 34 15.79 -4.64 -12.66
C ALA A 34 16.81 -5.78 -12.52
N HIS A 35 16.51 -6.76 -11.66
CA HIS A 35 17.40 -7.88 -11.39
C HIS A 35 17.22 -9.05 -12.38
N TYR A 36 15.98 -9.44 -12.65
CA TYR A 36 15.65 -10.61 -13.47
C TYR A 36 15.13 -10.29 -14.87
N GLY A 37 14.92 -9.01 -15.18
CA GLY A 37 14.30 -8.56 -16.43
C GLY A 37 12.76 -8.57 -16.41
N ASN A 38 12.17 -7.86 -17.36
CA ASN A 38 10.71 -7.65 -17.41
C ASN A 38 9.90 -8.94 -17.61
N ASN A 39 10.46 -9.96 -18.23
CA ASN A 39 9.76 -11.23 -18.45
C ASN A 39 9.54 -12.00 -17.13
N ALA A 40 10.45 -11.88 -16.18
CA ALA A 40 10.35 -12.58 -14.90
C ALA A 40 9.20 -12.05 -14.03
N ILE A 41 8.81 -10.79 -14.18
CA ILE A 41 7.74 -10.19 -13.39
C ILE A 41 6.32 -10.56 -13.86
N GLN A 42 6.17 -11.24 -14.98
CA GLN A 42 4.85 -11.66 -15.48
C GLN A 42 4.15 -12.63 -14.52
N ASN A 43 4.91 -13.45 -13.81
CA ASN A 43 4.41 -14.41 -12.80
C ASN A 43 4.79 -14.01 -11.38
N LEU A 44 5.16 -12.75 -11.18
CA LEU A 44 5.50 -12.24 -9.85
C LEU A 44 4.23 -11.85 -9.10
N TYR A 45 4.05 -12.44 -7.94
CA TYR A 45 3.02 -12.05 -6.97
C TYR A 45 3.70 -11.41 -5.77
N LEU A 46 3.30 -10.18 -5.48
CA LEU A 46 3.77 -9.43 -4.32
C LEU A 46 2.59 -8.94 -3.49
N ALA A 47 2.66 -9.16 -2.19
CA ALA A 47 1.70 -8.63 -1.23
C ALA A 47 2.41 -7.76 -0.19
N GLY A 48 1.74 -6.73 0.27
CA GLY A 48 2.25 -5.70 1.20
C GLY A 48 1.86 -4.31 0.71
N PRO A 49 2.36 -3.28 1.36
CA PRO A 49 3.43 -3.26 2.37
C PRO A 49 2.96 -3.73 3.75
N PHE A 50 3.85 -4.41 4.46
CA PHE A 50 3.77 -4.75 5.86
C PHE A 50 5.03 -4.22 6.56
N TRP A 51 5.11 -4.34 7.89
CA TRP A 51 6.31 -3.96 8.63
C TRP A 51 6.55 -4.90 9.82
N GLY A 52 7.74 -4.92 10.35
CA GLY A 52 8.06 -5.71 11.53
C GLY A 52 9.33 -5.22 12.23
N ASN A 53 9.58 -5.78 13.40
CA ASN A 53 10.89 -5.71 14.00
C ASN A 53 11.83 -6.65 13.25
N THR A 54 13.03 -6.20 12.90
CA THR A 54 13.96 -6.95 12.04
C THR A 54 14.34 -8.30 12.65
N GLU A 55 14.57 -8.35 13.95
CA GLU A 55 14.94 -9.58 14.64
C GLU A 55 13.76 -10.55 14.74
N GLU A 56 12.55 -10.05 15.02
CA GLU A 56 11.34 -10.87 15.07
C GLU A 56 10.99 -11.47 13.71
N VAL A 57 11.11 -10.69 12.62
CA VAL A 57 10.87 -11.17 11.27
C VAL A 57 11.86 -12.27 10.86
N LYS A 58 13.10 -12.18 11.32
CA LYS A 58 14.14 -13.18 11.05
C LYS A 58 14.11 -14.37 12.01
N SER A 59 13.37 -14.28 13.11
CA SER A 59 13.23 -15.37 14.09
C SER A 59 12.34 -16.49 13.57
N GLU A 60 12.26 -17.60 14.29
CA GLU A 60 11.34 -18.70 13.98
C GLU A 60 9.86 -18.28 14.03
N GLN A 61 9.51 -17.29 14.85
CA GLN A 61 8.14 -16.78 14.97
C GLN A 61 7.72 -15.97 13.75
N GLN A 62 8.67 -15.30 13.09
CA GLN A 62 8.42 -14.46 11.90
C GLN A 62 7.24 -13.52 12.09
N ASN A 63 7.22 -12.79 13.20
CA ASN A 63 6.15 -11.87 13.48
C ASN A 63 6.32 -10.59 12.65
N PHE A 64 5.25 -10.18 11.98
CA PHE A 64 5.16 -8.92 11.25
C PHE A 64 3.75 -8.35 11.39
N TYR A 65 3.61 -7.07 11.09
CA TYR A 65 2.37 -6.34 11.27
C TYR A 65 1.66 -6.10 9.94
N VAL A 66 0.38 -6.43 9.91
CA VAL A 66 -0.51 -6.23 8.78
C VAL A 66 -1.56 -5.16 9.11
N PRO A 67 -2.12 -4.45 8.10
CA PRO A 67 -3.16 -3.48 8.36
C PRO A 67 -4.34 -4.09 9.11
N THR A 68 -4.80 -3.41 10.15
CA THR A 68 -5.99 -3.84 10.89
C THR A 68 -7.21 -3.85 9.97
N PRO A 69 -7.96 -4.97 9.88
CA PRO A 69 -9.21 -5.01 9.13
C PRO A 69 -10.17 -3.91 9.57
N LEU A 70 -10.86 -3.27 8.62
CA LEU A 70 -11.80 -2.18 8.93
C LEU A 70 -12.95 -2.59 9.84
N THR A 71 -13.26 -3.89 9.87
CA THR A 71 -14.27 -4.47 10.76
C THR A 71 -13.82 -4.58 12.21
N TYR A 72 -12.56 -4.29 12.50
CA TYR A 72 -12.03 -4.22 13.86
C TYR A 72 -11.98 -2.74 14.28
N LEU A 73 -12.87 -2.36 15.18
CA LEU A 73 -13.01 -1.00 15.64
C LEU A 73 -12.10 -0.77 16.85
N ILE A 74 -11.07 -0.01 16.63
CA ILE A 74 -10.00 0.24 17.60
C ILE A 74 -10.24 1.58 18.29
N LYS A 75 -10.06 1.62 19.60
CA LYS A 75 -10.11 2.84 20.38
C LYS A 75 -9.02 2.83 21.45
N ASN A 76 -8.18 3.85 21.46
CA ASN A 76 -7.04 3.96 22.36
C ASN A 76 -6.07 2.77 22.28
N GLY A 77 -5.83 2.23 21.07
CA GLY A 77 -4.92 1.11 20.84
C GLY A 77 -5.46 -0.26 21.23
N GLU A 78 -6.74 -0.38 21.58
CA GLU A 78 -7.39 -1.64 21.93
C GLU A 78 -8.56 -1.95 21.01
N LEU A 79 -8.77 -3.24 20.74
CA LEU A 79 -9.96 -3.72 20.01
C LEU A 79 -11.20 -3.58 20.91
N ARG A 80 -12.16 -2.74 20.47
CA ARG A 80 -13.43 -2.52 21.20
C ARG A 80 -14.58 -3.32 20.61
N HIS A 81 -14.68 -3.35 19.28
CA HIS A 81 -15.74 -4.07 18.60
C HIS A 81 -15.17 -4.83 17.41
N LYS A 82 -15.72 -5.99 17.13
CA LYS A 82 -15.48 -6.79 15.93
C LYS A 82 -16.78 -6.92 15.19
N LEU A 83 -16.87 -6.32 14.01
CA LEU A 83 -18.06 -6.37 13.19
C LEU A 83 -18.11 -7.65 12.36
N SER A 84 -19.30 -8.20 12.23
CA SER A 84 -19.66 -9.27 11.31
C SER A 84 -20.89 -8.89 10.50
N TRP A 85 -20.99 -9.44 9.31
CA TRP A 85 -22.13 -9.23 8.44
C TRP A 85 -23.33 -10.08 8.92
N ASP A 86 -24.49 -9.44 9.05
CA ASP A 86 -25.76 -10.08 9.34
C ASP A 86 -26.63 -10.08 8.07
N ASP A 87 -26.90 -11.27 7.53
CA ASP A 87 -27.72 -11.44 6.32
C ASP A 87 -29.18 -11.06 6.51
N GLY A 88 -29.71 -11.22 7.72
CA GLY A 88 -31.09 -10.88 8.03
C GLY A 88 -31.32 -9.37 8.12
N LYS A 89 -30.39 -8.66 8.73
CA LYS A 89 -30.45 -7.19 8.93
C LYS A 89 -29.78 -6.41 7.81
N LYS A 90 -29.10 -7.11 6.88
CA LYS A 90 -28.36 -6.51 5.76
C LYS A 90 -27.36 -5.43 6.21
N GLY A 91 -26.56 -5.74 7.23
CA GLY A 91 -25.63 -4.78 7.80
C GLY A 91 -24.50 -5.39 8.60
N TRP A 92 -23.56 -4.52 9.00
CA TRP A 92 -22.41 -4.88 9.83
C TRP A 92 -22.71 -4.53 11.29
N PHE A 93 -22.66 -5.52 12.16
CA PHE A 93 -22.97 -5.38 13.58
C PHE A 93 -21.87 -6.01 14.43
N ASP A 94 -21.75 -5.55 15.67
CA ASP A 94 -20.87 -6.15 16.67
C ASP A 94 -21.53 -7.36 17.36
N GLN A 95 -20.84 -7.92 18.35
CA GLN A 95 -21.33 -9.08 19.09
C GLN A 95 -22.56 -8.77 19.96
N GLU A 96 -22.81 -7.49 20.29
CA GLU A 96 -23.99 -7.03 21.03
C GLU A 96 -25.13 -6.62 20.10
N ASP A 97 -25.01 -6.93 18.81
CA ASP A 97 -26.01 -6.59 17.81
C ASP A 97 -26.20 -5.08 17.60
N LYS A 98 -25.12 -4.33 17.81
CA LYS A 98 -25.09 -2.89 17.66
C LYS A 98 -24.24 -2.49 16.44
N ALA A 99 -24.63 -1.39 15.83
CA ALA A 99 -23.79 -0.67 14.87
C ALA A 99 -23.08 0.49 15.60
N PRO A 100 -21.85 0.28 16.11
CA PRO A 100 -21.18 1.29 16.93
C PRO A 100 -20.99 2.60 16.16
N ASN A 101 -21.38 3.72 16.78
CA ASN A 101 -21.29 5.06 16.20
C ASN A 101 -20.38 5.93 17.06
N ASP A 102 -19.06 5.74 16.93
CA ASP A 102 -18.05 6.50 17.68
C ASP A 102 -16.85 6.80 16.73
N LYS A 103 -15.92 7.62 17.20
CA LYS A 103 -14.65 7.84 16.49
C LYS A 103 -13.65 6.76 16.90
N PHE A 104 -13.26 5.96 15.93
CA PHE A 104 -12.27 4.90 16.10
C PHE A 104 -10.92 5.27 15.49
N ASP A 105 -9.87 4.67 16.02
CA ASP A 105 -8.50 4.84 15.53
C ASP A 105 -8.40 4.31 14.09
N LYS A 106 -7.61 5.00 13.26
CA LYS A 106 -7.37 4.63 11.87
C LYS A 106 -5.89 4.37 11.61
N GLY A 107 -5.59 3.58 10.59
CA GLY A 107 -4.21 3.31 10.19
C GLY A 107 -3.44 2.54 11.27
N THR A 108 -4.13 1.64 11.96
CA THR A 108 -3.55 0.72 12.94
C THR A 108 -3.12 -0.59 12.30
N TRP A 109 -2.29 -1.32 13.00
CA TRP A 109 -1.65 -2.55 12.55
C TRP A 109 -1.79 -3.63 13.61
N ILE A 110 -2.00 -4.86 13.21
CA ILE A 110 -2.03 -6.03 14.09
C ILE A 110 -0.89 -6.98 13.75
N ALA A 111 -0.32 -7.60 14.76
CA ALA A 111 0.67 -8.65 14.57
C ALA A 111 0.02 -9.85 13.87
N ILE A 112 0.71 -10.44 12.89
CA ILE A 112 0.19 -11.62 12.18
C ILE A 112 -0.01 -12.81 13.12
N ALA A 113 0.83 -12.94 14.12
CA ALA A 113 0.70 -13.95 15.16
C ALA A 113 -0.61 -13.82 15.96
N ASP A 114 -1.14 -12.61 16.10
CA ASP A 114 -2.39 -12.33 16.82
C ASP A 114 -3.61 -12.27 15.91
N TRP A 115 -3.48 -12.63 14.63
CA TRP A 115 -4.55 -12.48 13.63
C TRP A 115 -5.91 -13.05 14.07
N LYS A 116 -5.90 -14.22 14.71
CA LYS A 116 -7.14 -14.89 15.14
C LYS A 116 -7.82 -14.22 16.33
N ASN A 117 -7.03 -13.60 17.21
CA ASN A 117 -7.52 -12.98 18.43
C ASN A 117 -6.68 -11.73 18.79
N PRO A 118 -6.76 -10.67 17.99
CA PRO A 118 -6.00 -9.45 18.23
C PRO A 118 -6.44 -8.78 19.53
N LYS A 119 -5.50 -8.58 20.44
CA LYS A 119 -5.75 -7.89 21.70
C LYS A 119 -5.28 -6.45 21.66
N LYS A 120 -4.14 -6.22 21.03
CA LYS A 120 -3.51 -4.92 20.88
C LYS A 120 -3.26 -4.62 19.41
N VAL A 121 -3.20 -3.34 19.13
CA VAL A 121 -2.84 -2.85 17.82
C VAL A 121 -1.73 -1.82 17.96
N GLU A 122 -0.90 -1.74 16.94
CA GLU A 122 0.21 -0.81 16.87
C GLU A 122 -0.11 0.34 15.90
N LYS A 123 0.54 1.47 16.11
CA LYS A 123 0.58 2.56 15.14
C LYS A 123 1.76 2.37 14.22
N SER A 124 1.71 3.02 13.07
CA SER A 124 2.86 3.07 12.16
C SER A 124 4.12 3.54 12.90
N PRO A 125 5.24 2.79 12.84
CA PRO A 125 6.45 3.13 13.60
C PRO A 125 7.21 4.31 12.98
N TRP A 126 6.96 4.63 11.71
CA TRP A 126 7.66 5.72 11.00
C TRP A 126 7.06 7.08 11.27
N LYS A 127 7.89 8.10 11.10
CA LYS A 127 7.51 9.50 11.18
C LYS A 127 7.86 10.21 9.89
N PHE A 128 7.02 11.17 9.50
CA PHE A 128 7.33 12.07 8.41
C PHE A 128 8.03 13.31 8.96
N SER A 129 9.17 13.63 8.37
CA SER A 129 9.95 14.82 8.71
C SER A 129 10.07 15.69 7.46
N PRO A 130 9.64 16.95 7.51
CA PRO A 130 9.82 17.86 6.39
C PRO A 130 11.30 18.15 6.20
N HIS A 131 11.76 18.03 4.97
CA HIS A 131 13.15 18.32 4.56
C HIS A 131 13.15 19.31 3.41
N LEU A 132 13.80 20.44 3.61
CA LEU A 132 13.86 21.51 2.64
C LEU A 132 15.09 21.32 1.76
N HIS A 133 14.87 21.12 0.47
CA HIS A 133 15.91 20.98 -0.51
C HIS A 133 16.07 22.26 -1.33
N PRO A 134 17.29 22.82 -1.45
CA PRO A 134 17.56 23.87 -2.40
C PRO A 134 17.79 23.29 -3.80
N ARG A 135 17.28 23.95 -4.83
CA ARG A 135 17.69 23.72 -6.20
C ARG A 135 19.06 24.37 -6.41
N LEU A 136 20.02 23.58 -6.75
CA LEU A 136 21.39 24.06 -7.01
C LEU A 136 21.61 24.33 -8.50
N GLU A 137 22.49 25.31 -8.80
CA GLU A 137 23.03 25.49 -10.14
C GLU A 137 23.78 24.22 -10.56
N ALA A 138 23.71 23.86 -11.83
CA ALA A 138 24.26 22.59 -12.32
C ALA A 138 25.80 22.54 -12.20
N ASP A 139 26.45 23.70 -12.31
CA ASP A 139 27.90 23.88 -12.32
C ASP A 139 28.46 24.49 -11.03
N GLN A 140 27.61 24.88 -10.09
CA GLN A 140 27.97 25.60 -8.89
C GLN A 140 27.24 25.09 -7.67
N ARG A 141 27.91 25.11 -6.51
CA ARG A 141 27.30 24.75 -5.22
C ARG A 141 26.47 25.90 -4.61
N ARG A 142 25.82 26.69 -5.43
CA ARG A 142 24.94 27.78 -4.97
C ARG A 142 23.48 27.50 -5.36
N VAL A 143 22.57 28.07 -4.61
CA VAL A 143 21.14 28.00 -4.88
C VAL A 143 20.82 28.83 -6.12
N VAL A 144 20.00 28.26 -7.02
CA VAL A 144 19.51 28.96 -8.19
C VAL A 144 18.84 30.28 -7.76
N ARG A 145 19.33 31.41 -8.24
CA ARG A 145 18.71 32.72 -8.00
C ARG A 145 17.58 32.93 -8.99
N LYS A 146 16.47 33.51 -8.53
CA LYS A 146 15.41 33.96 -9.44
C LYS A 146 16.02 34.92 -10.47
N GLN A 147 15.93 34.56 -11.73
CA GLN A 147 16.12 35.53 -12.81
C GLN A 147 14.77 36.19 -13.03
N ASN A 148 14.72 37.51 -12.93
CA ASN A 148 13.54 38.34 -13.25
C ASN A 148 13.35 38.39 -14.78
N THR A 149 12.92 37.32 -15.37
CA THR A 149 12.42 37.30 -16.75
C THR A 149 10.92 37.26 -16.70
N GLU A 150 10.29 38.21 -17.36
CA GLU A 150 8.85 38.47 -17.29
C GLU A 150 7.96 37.35 -17.84
N ASP A 151 8.54 36.30 -18.45
CA ASP A 151 7.83 35.25 -19.18
C ASP A 151 8.01 33.84 -18.64
N GLU A 152 8.78 33.60 -17.58
CA GLU A 152 8.88 32.26 -16.97
C GLU A 152 8.09 32.21 -15.68
N GLU A 153 7.13 31.28 -15.61
CA GLU A 153 6.43 30.90 -14.39
C GLU A 153 7.41 30.77 -13.22
N GLN A 154 7.16 31.52 -12.16
CA GLN A 154 8.05 31.69 -11.00
C GLN A 154 8.34 30.34 -10.31
N GLN A 155 9.28 29.58 -10.82
CA GLN A 155 9.78 28.38 -10.15
C GLN A 155 10.61 28.78 -8.93
N GLY A 156 10.21 28.31 -7.75
CA GLY A 156 10.97 28.54 -6.53
C GLY A 156 12.29 27.75 -6.50
N SER A 157 13.27 28.34 -5.84
CA SER A 157 14.57 27.72 -5.64
C SER A 157 14.62 26.70 -4.49
N LEU A 158 13.54 26.54 -3.75
CA LEU A 158 13.42 25.63 -2.61
C LEU A 158 12.21 24.72 -2.82
N PHE A 159 12.37 23.44 -2.52
CA PHE A 159 11.27 22.50 -2.49
C PHE A 159 11.24 21.71 -1.19
N LEU A 160 10.04 21.41 -0.71
CA LEU A 160 9.82 20.70 0.52
C LEU A 160 9.54 19.21 0.22
N GLU A 161 10.41 18.35 0.71
CA GLU A 161 10.23 16.92 0.68
C GLU A 161 9.84 16.39 2.07
N ASN A 162 8.91 15.44 2.13
CA ASN A 162 8.64 14.72 3.36
C ASN A 162 9.53 13.48 3.42
N ALA A 163 10.62 13.56 4.17
CA ALA A 163 11.45 12.41 4.46
C ALA A 163 10.75 11.47 5.44
N VAL A 164 11.04 10.19 5.36
CA VAL A 164 10.55 9.18 6.29
C VAL A 164 11.67 8.70 7.18
N GLN A 165 11.45 8.81 8.47
CA GLN A 165 12.33 8.25 9.49
C GLN A 165 11.68 7.00 10.09
N MET A 166 12.39 5.87 10.02
CA MET A 166 12.01 4.62 10.67
C MET A 166 12.92 4.36 11.87
N PRO A 167 12.43 3.69 12.93
CA PRO A 167 13.31 3.13 13.97
C PRO A 167 14.33 2.17 13.35
N GLN A 168 15.50 2.09 13.95
CA GLN A 168 16.64 1.32 13.40
C GLN A 168 16.36 -0.18 13.34
N ASP A 169 15.55 -0.70 14.24
CA ASP A 169 15.14 -2.10 14.36
C ASP A 169 13.90 -2.48 13.52
N THR A 170 13.39 -1.53 12.73
CA THR A 170 12.18 -1.72 11.93
C THR A 170 12.51 -2.00 10.47
N CYS A 171 11.86 -2.98 9.89
CA CYS A 171 11.93 -3.28 8.47
C CYS A 171 10.54 -3.26 7.80
N LEU A 172 10.52 -3.07 6.49
CA LEU A 172 9.35 -3.30 5.66
C LEU A 172 9.34 -4.77 5.20
N VAL A 173 8.16 -5.36 5.20
CA VAL A 173 7.95 -6.76 4.84
C VAL A 173 7.04 -6.85 3.62
N TYR A 174 7.43 -7.67 2.66
CA TYR A 174 6.64 -8.00 1.48
C TYR A 174 6.65 -9.51 1.28
N LEU A 175 5.49 -10.08 1.02
CA LEU A 175 5.39 -11.49 0.66
C LEU A 175 5.55 -11.63 -0.85
N SER A 176 6.36 -12.58 -1.28
CA SER A 176 6.67 -12.83 -2.69
C SER A 176 6.68 -14.31 -3.00
N ASN A 177 6.30 -14.67 -4.22
CA ASN A 177 6.49 -16.02 -4.76
C ASN A 177 7.84 -16.21 -5.46
N HIS A 178 8.69 -15.18 -5.49
CA HIS A 178 10.06 -15.22 -5.99
C HIS A 178 11.02 -14.67 -4.95
N ASN A 179 12.21 -15.22 -4.89
CA ASN A 179 13.27 -14.77 -4.01
C ASN A 179 14.17 -13.75 -4.75
N LEU A 180 14.77 -12.87 -3.98
CA LEU A 180 15.91 -12.05 -4.39
C LEU A 180 17.13 -12.51 -3.60
N GLU A 181 18.29 -12.50 -4.23
CA GLU A 181 19.54 -12.72 -3.48
C GLU A 181 19.69 -11.64 -2.40
N PRO A 182 20.11 -12.00 -1.17
CA PRO A 182 20.37 -11.01 -0.14
C PRO A 182 21.41 -10.00 -0.58
N GLY A 183 21.16 -8.71 -0.33
CA GLY A 183 22.08 -7.67 -0.74
C GLY A 183 21.50 -6.27 -0.82
N TRP A 184 22.28 -5.36 -1.41
CA TRP A 184 21.92 -3.97 -1.57
C TRP A 184 21.36 -3.70 -2.96
N TYR A 185 20.20 -3.08 -3.02
CA TYR A 185 19.48 -2.79 -4.26
C TYR A 185 19.16 -1.31 -4.37
N ARG A 186 19.14 -0.81 -5.61
CA ARG A 186 18.59 0.52 -5.89
C ARG A 186 17.07 0.46 -5.89
N PHE A 187 16.46 1.40 -5.20
CA PHE A 187 15.02 1.40 -4.95
C PHE A 187 14.38 2.75 -5.28
N GLY A 188 13.25 2.70 -5.98
CA GLY A 188 12.50 3.87 -6.38
C GLY A 188 13.17 4.67 -7.49
N GLY A 189 12.50 5.74 -7.93
CA GLY A 189 12.98 6.57 -9.05
C GLY A 189 14.26 7.33 -8.75
N GLU A 190 14.55 7.60 -7.48
CA GLU A 190 15.77 8.30 -7.04
C GLU A 190 16.93 7.36 -6.72
N GLY A 191 16.69 6.04 -6.84
CA GLY A 191 17.75 5.05 -6.68
C GLY A 191 18.33 4.94 -5.27
N HIS A 192 17.51 5.16 -4.23
CA HIS A 192 17.93 4.93 -2.85
C HIS A 192 18.43 3.50 -2.66
N LEU A 193 19.45 3.33 -1.85
CA LEU A 193 19.95 1.99 -1.51
C LEU A 193 19.11 1.40 -0.37
N VAL A 194 18.66 0.18 -0.57
CA VAL A 194 17.95 -0.64 0.44
C VAL A 194 18.63 -1.99 0.55
N GLU A 195 18.76 -2.47 1.76
CA GLU A 195 19.18 -3.84 2.02
C GLU A 195 17.97 -4.77 1.96
N ILE A 196 18.10 -5.87 1.23
CA ILE A 196 17.07 -6.89 1.11
C ILE A 196 17.58 -8.21 1.67
N SER A 197 16.77 -8.83 2.50
CA SER A 197 16.95 -10.20 2.97
C SER A 197 15.70 -10.99 2.63
N CYS A 198 15.85 -12.21 2.13
CA CYS A 198 14.75 -13.13 1.90
C CYS A 198 14.73 -14.16 3.04
N VAL A 199 13.54 -14.40 3.57
CA VAL A 199 13.28 -15.36 4.63
C VAL A 199 12.13 -16.25 4.19
N GLU A 200 12.32 -17.57 4.27
CA GLU A 200 11.24 -18.52 3.98
C GLU A 200 10.13 -18.37 5.01
N LEU A 201 8.89 -18.33 4.53
CA LEU A 201 7.74 -18.17 5.41
C LEU A 201 7.54 -19.44 6.25
N ASN A 202 7.42 -19.28 7.57
CA ASN A 202 7.24 -20.41 8.46
C ASN A 202 5.89 -21.13 8.25
N ALA A 203 5.78 -22.34 8.78
CA ALA A 203 4.60 -23.18 8.57
C ALA A 203 3.31 -22.59 9.15
N GLU A 204 3.37 -21.85 10.26
CA GLU A 204 2.21 -21.23 10.89
C GLU A 204 1.65 -20.09 10.05
N ASN A 205 2.51 -19.18 9.60
CA ASN A 205 2.12 -18.08 8.73
C ASN A 205 1.64 -18.59 7.36
N THR A 206 2.32 -19.61 6.81
CA THR A 206 1.90 -20.27 5.57
C THR A 206 0.50 -20.85 5.72
N LYS A 207 0.24 -21.61 6.78
CA LYS A 207 -1.07 -22.19 7.07
C LYS A 207 -2.15 -21.12 7.25
N LEU A 208 -1.83 -20.03 7.95
CA LEU A 208 -2.77 -18.93 8.14
C LEU A 208 -3.14 -18.25 6.81
N LEU A 209 -2.16 -17.94 5.96
CA LEU A 209 -2.37 -17.25 4.69
C LEU A 209 -3.02 -18.13 3.62
N GLN A 210 -2.87 -19.44 3.71
CA GLN A 210 -3.49 -20.41 2.80
C GLN A 210 -4.82 -20.98 3.33
N GLN A 211 -5.29 -20.51 4.48
CA GLN A 211 -6.55 -20.96 5.05
C GLN A 211 -7.72 -20.69 4.10
N PRO A 212 -8.60 -21.67 3.87
CA PRO A 212 -9.80 -21.45 3.05
C PRO A 212 -10.68 -20.33 3.60
N ILE A 213 -11.25 -19.55 2.70
CA ILE A 213 -12.23 -18.52 3.04
C ILE A 213 -13.56 -19.20 3.34
N GLU A 214 -14.06 -19.06 4.56
CA GLU A 214 -15.34 -19.65 4.96
C GLU A 214 -16.48 -18.63 4.88
N LYS A 215 -16.47 -17.63 5.76
CA LYS A 215 -17.54 -16.65 5.89
C LYS A 215 -17.09 -15.23 5.59
N GLN A 216 -15.90 -14.87 6.06
CA GLN A 216 -15.39 -13.51 6.01
C GLN A 216 -13.88 -13.53 5.76
N PHE A 217 -13.40 -12.58 4.97
CA PHE A 217 -11.98 -12.40 4.73
C PHE A 217 -11.62 -10.91 4.75
N ALA A 218 -10.34 -10.62 4.94
CA ALA A 218 -9.81 -9.27 4.85
C ALA A 218 -8.75 -9.17 3.76
N LEU A 219 -8.84 -8.13 2.94
CA LEU A 219 -7.75 -7.74 2.05
C LEU A 219 -6.74 -6.94 2.85
N ILE A 220 -5.58 -7.54 3.12
CA ILE A 220 -4.49 -6.92 3.88
C ILE A 220 -3.47 -6.19 2.99
N THR A 221 -3.66 -6.24 1.69
CA THR A 221 -2.87 -5.51 0.69
C THR A 221 -3.82 -4.78 -0.25
N PRO A 222 -3.43 -3.61 -0.82
CA PRO A 222 -4.29 -2.89 -1.74
C PRO A 222 -4.70 -3.74 -2.94
N GLY A 223 -5.99 -3.83 -3.21
CA GLY A 223 -6.54 -4.49 -4.39
C GLY A 223 -6.75 -3.50 -5.53
N LEU A 224 -6.28 -3.86 -6.72
CA LEU A 224 -6.52 -3.12 -7.96
C LEU A 224 -7.43 -3.93 -8.86
N TRP A 225 -8.56 -3.34 -9.22
CA TRP A 225 -9.56 -3.97 -10.06
C TRP A 225 -9.66 -3.22 -11.39
N GLY A 226 -9.72 -3.96 -12.49
CA GLY A 226 -9.84 -3.40 -13.83
C GLY A 226 -8.62 -3.63 -14.70
N SER A 227 -8.38 -2.70 -15.62
CA SER A 227 -7.24 -2.74 -16.53
C SER A 227 -6.25 -1.62 -16.21
N ASN A 228 -5.12 -1.62 -16.90
CA ASN A 228 -4.14 -0.55 -16.84
C ASN A 228 -4.67 0.83 -17.31
N ARG A 229 -5.83 0.89 -17.96
CA ARG A 229 -6.46 2.13 -18.41
C ARG A 229 -7.69 2.51 -17.61
N LEU A 230 -8.40 1.52 -17.06
CA LEU A 230 -9.66 1.72 -16.37
C LEU A 230 -9.70 0.95 -15.07
N SER A 231 -9.75 1.66 -13.95
CA SER A 231 -9.91 1.06 -12.62
C SER A 231 -11.38 1.00 -12.24
N TYR A 232 -11.77 -0.09 -11.62
CA TYR A 232 -13.09 -0.28 -11.06
C TYR A 232 -13.04 -0.18 -9.53
N ARG A 233 -14.14 0.21 -8.92
CA ARG A 233 -14.25 0.27 -7.47
C ARG A 233 -14.37 -1.13 -6.84
N TYR A 234 -14.96 -2.05 -7.57
CA TYR A 234 -15.24 -3.41 -7.10
C TYR A 234 -14.71 -4.44 -8.11
N PRO A 235 -14.36 -5.65 -7.65
CA PRO A 235 -13.93 -6.71 -8.56
C PRO A 235 -15.11 -7.18 -9.42
N ILE A 236 -14.93 -7.14 -10.72
CA ILE A 236 -15.92 -7.53 -11.71
C ILE A 236 -15.55 -8.89 -12.27
N LYS A 237 -16.53 -9.77 -12.47
CA LYS A 237 -16.34 -11.05 -13.14
C LYS A 237 -15.92 -10.78 -14.60
N LEU A 238 -14.74 -11.25 -14.99
CA LEU A 238 -14.31 -11.18 -16.38
C LEU A 238 -15.04 -12.25 -17.18
N GLN A 239 -15.76 -11.85 -18.23
CA GLN A 239 -16.28 -12.81 -19.21
C GLN A 239 -15.14 -13.39 -20.01
N LYS A 240 -15.07 -14.74 -20.11
CA LYS A 240 -14.09 -15.41 -20.98
C LYS A 240 -14.23 -14.88 -22.40
N GLY A 241 -13.20 -14.18 -22.89
CA GLY A 241 -13.03 -13.84 -24.30
C GLY A 241 -13.11 -12.36 -24.69
N ASN A 242 -13.60 -11.44 -23.84
CA ASN A 242 -13.58 -10.02 -24.20
C ASN A 242 -13.58 -9.07 -22.99
N PRO A 243 -12.42 -8.61 -22.51
CA PRO A 243 -12.34 -7.69 -21.38
C PRO A 243 -12.81 -6.25 -21.71
N GLN A 244 -13.21 -5.96 -22.95
CA GLN A 244 -13.52 -4.60 -23.40
C GLN A 244 -15.00 -4.31 -23.61
N LYS A 245 -15.89 -5.29 -23.57
CA LYS A 245 -17.33 -5.08 -23.71
C LYS A 245 -18.04 -5.17 -22.37
N TYR A 246 -17.82 -4.18 -21.48
CA TYR A 246 -18.82 -3.86 -20.51
C TYR A 246 -19.74 -2.80 -21.11
N GLN A 247 -20.82 -3.27 -21.72
CA GLN A 247 -21.97 -2.41 -21.97
C GLN A 247 -22.50 -1.93 -20.63
N LYS A 248 -22.92 -0.68 -20.59
CA LYS A 248 -23.61 -0.01 -19.49
C LYS A 248 -25.01 -0.61 -19.27
N GLU A 249 -25.11 -1.92 -19.18
CA GLU A 249 -26.38 -2.58 -19.01
C GLU A 249 -26.52 -3.00 -17.56
N ASP A 250 -27.49 -2.36 -16.94
CA ASP A 250 -28.11 -2.66 -15.67
C ASP A 250 -27.23 -2.48 -14.40
N PRO A 251 -27.41 -1.37 -13.67
CA PRO A 251 -26.73 -1.18 -12.38
C PRO A 251 -27.14 -2.20 -11.33
N ASP A 252 -28.25 -2.89 -11.50
CA ASP A 252 -28.82 -3.83 -10.51
C ASP A 252 -28.45 -5.31 -10.76
N ASN A 253 -27.58 -5.60 -11.73
CA ASN A 253 -27.18 -6.98 -12.00
C ASN A 253 -26.07 -7.45 -11.04
N ASP A 254 -26.47 -8.00 -9.92
CA ASP A 254 -25.60 -8.60 -8.88
C ASP A 254 -24.65 -9.70 -9.42
N ASN A 255 -24.99 -10.32 -10.55
CA ASN A 255 -24.16 -11.34 -11.20
C ASN A 255 -22.87 -10.79 -11.84
N LYS A 256 -22.71 -9.49 -11.93
CA LYS A 256 -21.55 -8.82 -12.52
C LYS A 256 -20.35 -8.81 -11.59
N PHE A 257 -20.56 -8.84 -10.29
CA PHE A 257 -19.48 -8.71 -9.29
C PHE A 257 -19.01 -10.08 -8.81
N VAL A 258 -17.74 -10.14 -8.41
CA VAL A 258 -17.16 -11.34 -7.78
C VAL A 258 -17.76 -11.55 -6.39
N TRP A 259 -17.99 -10.44 -5.67
CA TRP A 259 -18.64 -10.42 -4.35
C TRP A 259 -19.81 -9.44 -4.37
N SER A 260 -20.82 -9.68 -3.53
CA SER A 260 -21.90 -8.73 -3.33
C SER A 260 -21.36 -7.39 -2.84
N GLN A 261 -21.80 -6.29 -3.45
CA GLN A 261 -21.38 -4.94 -3.05
C GLN A 261 -21.83 -4.57 -1.65
N GLU A 262 -22.98 -5.07 -1.24
CA GLU A 262 -23.58 -4.79 0.07
C GLU A 262 -22.73 -5.34 1.21
N THR A 263 -22.06 -6.48 0.99
CA THR A 263 -21.23 -7.13 1.99
C THR A 263 -19.80 -6.62 2.06
N LEU A 264 -19.43 -5.61 1.23
CA LEU A 264 -18.10 -5.04 1.21
C LEU A 264 -17.97 -3.90 2.23
N TYR A 265 -17.10 -4.08 3.20
CA TYR A 265 -16.73 -3.02 4.15
C TYR A 265 -15.34 -2.49 3.80
N THR A 266 -15.31 -1.38 3.08
CA THR A 266 -14.06 -0.82 2.52
C THR A 266 -13.93 0.65 2.87
N GLY A 267 -12.69 1.13 2.94
CA GLY A 267 -12.39 2.55 3.04
C GLY A 267 -12.72 3.32 1.76
N ARG A 268 -12.47 4.64 1.79
CA ARG A 268 -12.62 5.48 0.60
C ARG A 268 -11.65 5.00 -0.49
N PRO A 269 -12.10 4.76 -1.73
CA PRO A 269 -11.21 4.36 -2.80
C PRO A 269 -10.21 5.49 -3.12
N ILE A 270 -8.95 5.11 -3.33
CA ILE A 270 -7.89 6.02 -3.71
C ILE A 270 -7.63 5.83 -5.21
N PRO A 271 -7.65 6.88 -6.04
CA PRO A 271 -7.31 6.76 -7.44
C PRO A 271 -5.90 6.21 -7.63
N PHE A 272 -5.78 5.12 -8.38
CA PHE A 272 -4.50 4.55 -8.74
C PHE A 272 -4.25 4.77 -10.22
N ARG A 273 -3.17 5.50 -10.56
CA ARG A 273 -2.71 5.65 -11.94
C ARG A 273 -1.51 4.73 -12.14
N TYR A 274 -1.70 3.73 -12.96
CA TYR A 274 -0.61 2.91 -13.44
C TYR A 274 0.20 3.71 -14.47
N ARG A 275 1.49 3.92 -14.22
CA ARG A 275 2.39 4.41 -15.27
C ARG A 275 2.84 3.19 -16.06
N LEU A 276 2.35 3.06 -17.27
CA LEU A 276 3.03 2.25 -18.27
C LEU A 276 4.39 2.93 -18.51
N GLY A 277 5.48 2.21 -18.25
CA GLY A 277 6.79 2.62 -18.75
C GLY A 277 6.67 2.91 -20.24
N HIS A 278 7.50 3.83 -20.73
CA HIS A 278 7.53 4.25 -22.13
C HIS A 278 7.81 3.05 -23.07
N HIS A 279 6.82 2.23 -23.32
CA HIS A 279 6.73 1.53 -24.59
C HIS A 279 5.67 2.25 -25.41
N LYS A 280 6.16 3.22 -26.19
CA LYS A 280 5.48 3.61 -27.40
C LYS A 280 5.36 2.37 -28.27
N ASN A 281 4.17 1.84 -28.38
CA ASN A 281 3.61 1.26 -29.60
C ASN A 281 2.10 1.32 -29.49
#